data_b9c732f48def531e5b6c6a922478c99f
#
_entry.id   b9c732f48def531e5b6c6a922478c99f
#
_cell.length_a   1.000
_cell.length_b   1.000
_cell.length_c   1.000
_cell.angle_alpha   90.00
_cell.angle_beta   90.00
_cell.angle_gamma   90.00
#
_symmetry.space_group_name_H-M   'P 1'
#
loop_
_entity.id
_entity.type
_entity.pdbx_description
1 polymer ?
#
loop_
_entity_poly.entity_id
_entity_poly.type
_entity_poly.pdbx_seq_one_letter_code
_entity_poly.pdbx_strand_id
1 'polypeptide(L)'
;MKKLLSVFIFMLASQQVLAQQLFQTFDMIVTDPAGVVAAMNKLQSSPTGQQSTATVTLNQYIANGESLATHQILVVYSSTEAMDADLLRNASSPDWAVFLSEMQEVATVEAEGVGQILAMGGDIDNPVATAPGRTSVYYQMTVSDPAAYASAWADFTSANAATGIVSYLSSVVAFGSNPVTHVVNNVYSSVGEAVANMPQNYEGWDAFSQRVDSIRTVYGRVIATQIATWTPE
;
A
#
# COMPACT_ATOMS: atom_id res chain seq x y z
N MET A 1 -12.61 55.73 -25.29
CA MET A 1 -12.86 54.29 -25.45
C MET A 1 -11.64 53.54 -24.92
N LYS A 2 -11.68 53.10 -23.65
CA LYS A 2 -10.60 52.36 -22.99
C LYS A 2 -10.95 50.91 -23.07
N LYS A 3 -10.13 50.12 -23.80
CA LYS A 3 -10.25 48.66 -23.89
C LYS A 3 -9.67 48.04 -22.60
N LEU A 4 -10.52 47.43 -21.76
CA LEU A 4 -10.13 46.60 -20.66
C LEU A 4 -9.66 45.26 -21.24
N LEU A 5 -8.37 44.97 -21.08
CA LEU A 5 -7.75 43.69 -21.38
C LEU A 5 -7.90 42.81 -20.13
N SER A 6 -8.87 41.89 -20.13
CA SER A 6 -9.03 40.90 -19.08
C SER A 6 -7.95 39.86 -19.25
N VAL A 7 -6.96 39.87 -18.36
CA VAL A 7 -5.97 38.78 -18.22
C VAL A 7 -6.63 37.63 -17.44
N PHE A 8 -7.00 36.58 -18.13
CA PHE A 8 -7.39 35.30 -17.50
C PHE A 8 -6.10 34.63 -17.03
N ILE A 9 -5.80 34.74 -15.73
CA ILE A 9 -4.76 33.93 -15.11
C ILE A 9 -5.35 32.53 -14.93
N PHE A 10 -4.96 31.63 -15.83
CA PHE A 10 -5.14 30.18 -15.62
C PHE A 10 -4.22 29.81 -14.45
N MET A 11 -4.79 29.67 -13.24
CA MET A 11 -4.14 28.89 -12.18
C MET A 11 -4.09 27.44 -12.67
N LEU A 12 -2.98 27.05 -13.28
CA LEU A 12 -2.56 25.66 -13.36
C LEU A 12 -2.29 25.23 -11.91
N ALA A 13 -3.30 24.61 -11.29
CA ALA A 13 -3.05 23.78 -10.14
C ALA A 13 -2.02 22.75 -10.59
N SER A 14 -0.79 22.87 -10.09
CA SER A 14 0.24 21.86 -10.22
C SER A 14 -0.27 20.63 -9.48
N GLN A 15 -0.99 19.77 -10.18
CA GLN A 15 -1.13 18.38 -9.73
C GLN A 15 0.30 17.86 -9.73
N GLN A 16 0.87 17.69 -8.55
CA GLN A 16 2.04 16.86 -8.41
C GLN A 16 1.62 15.51 -8.99
N VAL A 17 2.12 15.21 -10.18
CA VAL A 17 2.10 13.86 -10.72
C VAL A 17 2.96 13.08 -9.73
N LEU A 18 2.31 12.45 -8.73
CA LEU A 18 2.95 11.41 -7.95
C LEU A 18 3.45 10.43 -8.99
N ALA A 19 4.76 10.28 -9.08
CA ALA A 19 5.35 9.23 -9.87
C ALA A 19 4.54 7.97 -9.54
N GLN A 20 4.02 7.27 -10.56
CA GLN A 20 3.09 6.16 -10.36
C GLN A 20 3.79 5.08 -9.56
N GLN A 21 3.63 5.12 -8.23
CA GLN A 21 4.20 4.10 -7.36
C GLN A 21 3.45 2.80 -7.58
N LEU A 22 4.21 1.76 -7.87
CA LEU A 22 3.70 0.40 -7.99
C LEU A 22 3.98 -0.37 -6.71
N PHE A 23 3.17 -1.37 -6.45
CA PHE A 23 3.48 -2.33 -5.40
C PHE A 23 3.30 -3.76 -5.87
N GLN A 24 4.04 -4.66 -5.23
CA GLN A 24 3.87 -6.09 -5.31
C GLN A 24 3.70 -6.64 -3.91
N THR A 25 2.77 -7.58 -3.73
CA THR A 25 2.52 -8.25 -2.46
C THR A 25 2.74 -9.74 -2.59
N PHE A 26 3.28 -10.33 -1.52
CA PHE A 26 3.42 -11.77 -1.34
C PHE A 26 2.81 -12.11 0.02
N ASP A 27 1.63 -12.72 -0.01
CA ASP A 27 0.99 -13.23 1.20
C ASP A 27 1.52 -14.64 1.46
N MET A 28 2.03 -14.87 2.68
CA MET A 28 2.83 -16.06 2.97
C MET A 28 2.39 -16.72 4.28
N ILE A 29 2.46 -18.06 4.28
CA ILE A 29 2.49 -18.85 5.51
C ILE A 29 3.96 -18.93 5.94
N VAL A 30 4.31 -18.23 7.02
CA VAL A 30 5.68 -18.17 7.55
C VAL A 30 5.78 -19.05 8.77
N THR A 31 6.73 -19.98 8.76
CA THR A 31 7.02 -20.91 9.86
C THR A 31 8.16 -20.41 10.76
N ASP A 32 9.06 -19.59 10.21
CA ASP A 32 10.16 -18.95 10.93
C ASP A 32 10.31 -17.48 10.52
N PRO A 33 9.65 -16.53 11.24
CA PRO A 33 9.78 -15.10 10.93
C PRO A 33 11.21 -14.55 11.08
N ALA A 34 12.01 -15.09 12.00
CA ALA A 34 13.41 -14.68 12.15
C ALA A 34 14.25 -15.11 10.95
N GLY A 35 13.99 -16.30 10.41
CA GLY A 35 14.60 -16.80 9.17
C GLY A 35 14.26 -15.91 7.97
N VAL A 36 13.00 -15.46 7.83
CA VAL A 36 12.62 -14.51 6.78
C VAL A 36 13.41 -13.20 6.91
N VAL A 37 13.51 -12.64 8.11
CA VAL A 37 14.29 -11.41 8.34
C VAL A 37 15.77 -11.62 8.03
N ALA A 38 16.33 -12.78 8.38
CA ALA A 38 17.73 -13.11 8.09
C ALA A 38 18.01 -13.21 6.58
N ALA A 39 17.14 -13.91 5.84
CA ALA A 39 17.23 -14.03 4.39
C ALA A 39 17.11 -12.67 3.69
N MET A 40 16.16 -11.82 4.13
CA MET A 40 16.01 -10.46 3.63
C MET A 40 17.25 -9.59 3.91
N ASN A 41 17.77 -9.61 5.14
CA ASN A 41 18.98 -8.86 5.48
C ASN A 41 20.19 -9.26 4.61
N LYS A 42 20.33 -10.57 4.36
CA LYS A 42 21.39 -11.10 3.50
C LYS A 42 21.22 -10.62 2.06
N LEU A 43 20.01 -10.68 1.49
CA LEU A 43 19.73 -10.18 0.16
C LEU A 43 20.03 -8.69 0.07
N GLN A 44 19.52 -7.87 0.99
CA GLN A 44 19.70 -6.41 0.97
C GLN A 44 21.17 -6.00 1.11
N SER A 45 21.98 -6.79 1.82
CA SER A 45 23.42 -6.56 1.97
C SER A 45 24.24 -7.08 0.78
N SER A 46 23.63 -7.82 -0.15
CA SER A 46 24.32 -8.36 -1.34
C SER A 46 24.49 -7.31 -2.43
N PRO A 47 25.40 -7.53 -3.41
CA PRO A 47 25.53 -6.66 -4.58
C PRO A 47 24.21 -6.49 -5.36
N THR A 48 23.35 -7.49 -5.36
CA THR A 48 22.03 -7.43 -6.01
C THR A 48 21.08 -6.54 -5.22
N GLY A 49 20.96 -6.72 -3.92
CA GLY A 49 20.06 -5.96 -3.06
C GLY A 49 20.43 -4.48 -2.97
N GLN A 50 21.73 -4.16 -2.91
CA GLN A 50 22.22 -2.78 -2.88
C GLN A 50 21.91 -1.95 -4.14
N GLN A 51 21.53 -2.59 -5.23
CA GLN A 51 21.09 -1.93 -6.47
C GLN A 51 19.57 -1.76 -6.52
N SER A 52 18.82 -2.32 -5.59
CA SER A 52 17.37 -2.14 -5.53
C SER A 52 17.02 -0.73 -5.07
N THR A 53 16.03 -0.13 -5.73
CA THR A 53 15.44 1.15 -5.34
C THR A 53 14.05 0.96 -4.71
N ALA A 54 13.65 -0.30 -4.48
CA ALA A 54 12.38 -0.63 -3.86
C ALA A 54 12.45 -0.53 -2.33
N THR A 55 11.35 -0.07 -1.75
CA THR A 55 11.13 -0.24 -0.31
C THR A 55 10.42 -1.57 -0.07
N VAL A 56 11.00 -2.42 0.78
CA VAL A 56 10.42 -3.72 1.15
C VAL A 56 9.98 -3.67 2.60
N THR A 57 8.78 -4.14 2.86
CA THR A 57 8.20 -4.20 4.22
C THR A 57 7.72 -5.61 4.51
N LEU A 58 8.08 -6.16 5.66
CA LEU A 58 7.52 -7.39 6.21
C LEU A 58 6.46 -7.03 7.24
N ASN A 59 5.24 -7.48 7.00
CA ASN A 59 4.10 -7.29 7.87
C ASN A 59 3.65 -8.63 8.46
N GLN A 60 3.23 -8.64 9.73
CA GLN A 60 2.54 -9.76 10.36
C GLN A 60 1.04 -9.50 10.32
N TYR A 61 0.26 -10.47 9.88
CA TYR A 61 -1.19 -10.41 9.96
C TYR A 61 -1.66 -10.62 11.40
N ILE A 62 -2.47 -9.68 11.88
CA ILE A 62 -3.15 -9.75 13.19
C ILE A 62 -4.56 -10.32 13.00
N ALA A 63 -5.20 -9.94 11.89
CA ALA A 63 -6.51 -10.44 11.48
C ALA A 63 -6.63 -10.37 9.96
N ASN A 64 -6.88 -11.48 9.29
CA ASN A 64 -6.98 -11.58 7.82
C ASN A 64 -8.10 -12.53 7.34
N GLY A 65 -9.11 -12.74 8.18
CA GLY A 65 -10.27 -13.58 7.84
C GLY A 65 -9.91 -15.07 7.76
N GLU A 66 -10.27 -15.70 6.65
CA GLU A 66 -10.08 -17.14 6.41
C GLU A 66 -8.75 -17.48 5.71
N SER A 67 -7.95 -16.46 5.31
CA SER A 67 -6.65 -16.71 4.69
C SER A 67 -5.70 -17.41 5.67
N LEU A 68 -4.93 -18.38 5.17
CA LEU A 68 -3.90 -19.09 5.95
C LEU A 68 -2.60 -18.29 6.05
N ALA A 69 -2.43 -17.24 5.25
CA ALA A 69 -1.26 -16.39 5.30
C ALA A 69 -1.10 -15.77 6.70
N THR A 70 0.12 -15.82 7.22
CA THR A 70 0.48 -15.25 8.52
C THR A 70 1.23 -13.93 8.38
N HIS A 71 1.86 -13.71 7.23
CA HIS A 71 2.69 -12.55 6.93
C HIS A 71 2.51 -12.10 5.49
N GLN A 72 2.92 -10.87 5.23
CA GLN A 72 2.97 -10.28 3.90
C GLN A 72 4.33 -9.61 3.70
N ILE A 73 4.96 -9.85 2.57
CA ILE A 73 5.98 -8.95 2.03
C ILE A 73 5.27 -7.97 1.08
N LEU A 74 5.46 -6.69 1.33
CA LEU A 74 5.03 -5.60 0.47
C LEU A 74 6.28 -4.94 -0.12
N VAL A 75 6.38 -4.92 -1.44
CA VAL A 75 7.44 -4.25 -2.19
C VAL A 75 6.85 -3.04 -2.89
N VAL A 76 7.40 -1.84 -2.66
CA VAL A 76 6.94 -0.59 -3.28
C VAL A 76 8.04 -0.05 -4.18
N TYR A 77 7.71 0.17 -5.43
CA TYR A 77 8.57 0.73 -6.47
C TYR A 77 8.19 2.17 -6.79
N SER A 78 9.18 3.00 -7.04
CA SER A 78 8.95 4.41 -7.38
C SER A 78 8.38 4.63 -8.79
N SER A 79 8.53 3.66 -9.70
CA SER A 79 8.02 3.70 -11.07
C SER A 79 7.95 2.31 -11.70
N THR A 80 7.36 2.20 -12.88
CA THR A 80 7.36 0.99 -13.72
C THR A 80 8.77 0.57 -14.12
N GLU A 81 9.63 1.54 -14.47
CA GLU A 81 11.00 1.29 -14.86
C GLU A 81 11.83 0.73 -13.70
N ALA A 82 11.59 1.23 -12.48
CA ALA A 82 12.23 0.70 -11.27
C ALA A 82 11.81 -0.75 -10.99
N MET A 83 10.54 -1.06 -11.15
CA MET A 83 10.03 -2.43 -11.02
C MET A 83 10.64 -3.36 -12.06
N ASP A 84 10.64 -2.98 -13.35
CA ASP A 84 11.19 -3.78 -14.45
C ASP A 84 12.68 -4.01 -14.25
N ALA A 85 13.44 -2.98 -13.82
CA ALA A 85 14.86 -3.09 -13.56
C ALA A 85 15.16 -4.09 -12.42
N ASP A 86 14.37 -4.05 -11.34
CA ASP A 86 14.50 -4.99 -10.22
C ASP A 86 14.20 -6.44 -10.65
N LEU A 87 13.09 -6.65 -11.35
CA LEU A 87 12.70 -7.98 -11.84
C LEU A 87 13.76 -8.57 -12.78
N LEU A 88 14.27 -7.76 -13.72
CA LEU A 88 15.31 -8.21 -14.66
C LEU A 88 16.63 -8.54 -13.94
N ARG A 89 17.06 -7.70 -13.00
CA ARG A 89 18.27 -7.94 -12.21
C ARG A 89 18.13 -9.21 -11.38
N ASN A 90 17.02 -9.39 -10.68
CA ASN A 90 16.77 -10.54 -9.83
C ASN A 90 16.73 -11.85 -10.63
N ALA A 91 16.12 -11.84 -11.82
CA ALA A 91 16.00 -13.03 -12.66
C ALA A 91 17.37 -13.66 -13.06
N SER A 92 18.46 -12.87 -13.09
CA SER A 92 19.80 -13.32 -13.44
C SER A 92 20.79 -13.37 -12.27
N SER A 93 20.32 -13.08 -11.05
CA SER A 93 21.18 -12.91 -9.88
C SER A 93 21.40 -14.21 -9.10
N PRO A 94 22.66 -14.60 -8.83
CA PRO A 94 22.95 -15.68 -7.88
C PRO A 94 22.48 -15.37 -6.46
N ASP A 95 22.56 -14.11 -6.01
CA ASP A 95 22.11 -13.69 -4.68
C ASP A 95 20.60 -13.88 -4.54
N TRP A 96 19.83 -13.57 -5.61
CA TRP A 96 18.41 -13.82 -5.64
C TRP A 96 18.06 -15.31 -5.59
N ALA A 97 18.82 -16.16 -6.30
CA ALA A 97 18.60 -17.59 -6.25
C ALA A 97 18.86 -18.17 -4.84
N VAL A 98 19.87 -17.66 -4.14
CA VAL A 98 20.14 -18.04 -2.74
C VAL A 98 19.00 -17.55 -1.84
N PHE A 99 18.55 -16.32 -1.99
CA PHE A 99 17.42 -15.78 -1.25
C PHE A 99 16.15 -16.62 -1.42
N LEU A 100 15.78 -16.99 -2.66
CA LEU A 100 14.63 -17.84 -2.91
C LEU A 100 14.76 -19.21 -2.24
N SER A 101 15.95 -19.82 -2.26
CA SER A 101 16.19 -21.10 -1.59
C SER A 101 16.02 -20.99 -0.07
N GLU A 102 16.55 -19.93 0.55
CA GLU A 102 16.42 -19.70 1.99
C GLU A 102 14.95 -19.39 2.38
N MET A 103 14.24 -18.64 1.55
CA MET A 103 12.82 -18.33 1.78
C MET A 103 11.95 -19.59 1.72
N GLN A 104 12.22 -20.53 0.81
CA GLN A 104 11.47 -21.80 0.70
C GLN A 104 11.57 -22.68 1.95
N GLU A 105 12.61 -22.51 2.76
CA GLU A 105 12.77 -23.26 4.02
C GLU A 105 11.90 -22.70 5.15
N VAL A 106 11.54 -21.41 5.10
CA VAL A 106 10.90 -20.69 6.21
C VAL A 106 9.50 -20.13 5.87
N ALA A 107 9.10 -20.13 4.59
CA ALA A 107 7.83 -19.60 4.15
C ALA A 107 7.30 -20.29 2.88
N THR A 108 5.98 -20.26 2.72
CA THR A 108 5.29 -20.67 1.50
C THR A 108 4.41 -19.53 1.04
N VAL A 109 4.52 -19.12 -0.22
CA VAL A 109 3.66 -18.11 -0.82
C VAL A 109 2.28 -18.69 -1.05
N GLU A 110 1.23 -18.03 -0.56
CA GLU A 110 -0.16 -18.40 -0.72
C GLU A 110 -0.85 -17.60 -1.81
N ALA A 111 -0.54 -16.29 -1.88
CA ALA A 111 -1.08 -15.40 -2.90
C ALA A 111 -0.07 -14.30 -3.25
N GLU A 112 -0.19 -13.82 -4.47
CA GLU A 112 0.60 -12.70 -5.00
C GLU A 112 -0.31 -11.66 -5.62
N GLY A 113 0.08 -10.38 -5.51
CA GLY A 113 -0.66 -9.29 -6.09
C GLY A 113 0.26 -8.21 -6.64
N VAL A 114 -0.22 -7.53 -7.67
CA VAL A 114 0.40 -6.32 -8.24
C VAL A 114 -0.63 -5.22 -8.33
N GLY A 115 -0.25 -4.02 -7.97
CA GLY A 115 -1.12 -2.86 -8.03
C GLY A 115 -0.36 -1.55 -8.11
N GLN A 116 -1.14 -0.49 -8.08
CA GLN A 116 -0.66 0.88 -8.19
C GLN A 116 -1.26 1.74 -7.09
N ILE A 117 -0.44 2.56 -6.42
CA ILE A 117 -0.90 3.58 -5.49
C ILE A 117 -1.44 4.74 -6.32
N LEU A 118 -2.73 5.01 -6.23
CA LEU A 118 -3.43 6.05 -6.99
C LEU A 118 -3.35 7.41 -6.29
N ALA A 119 -3.48 7.40 -4.96
CA ALA A 119 -3.49 8.62 -4.17
C ALA A 119 -3.14 8.36 -2.69
N MET A 120 -2.65 9.41 -2.05
CA MET A 120 -2.52 9.51 -0.59
C MET A 120 -3.50 10.57 -0.09
N GLY A 121 -4.11 10.35 1.07
CA GLY A 121 -5.09 11.26 1.66
C GLY A 121 -4.98 11.35 3.17
N GLY A 122 -5.64 12.35 3.73
CA GLY A 122 -5.57 12.66 5.14
C GLY A 122 -4.34 13.53 5.47
N ASP A 123 -3.75 13.29 6.64
CA ASP A 123 -2.52 13.96 7.09
C ASP A 123 -1.30 13.23 6.53
N ILE A 124 -0.93 13.53 5.28
CA ILE A 124 0.16 12.86 4.57
C ILE A 124 1.55 13.11 5.17
N ASP A 125 1.69 14.16 5.99
CA ASP A 125 2.93 14.51 6.69
C ASP A 125 3.03 13.86 8.08
N ASN A 126 2.00 13.12 8.49
CA ASN A 126 1.99 12.41 9.77
C ASN A 126 3.11 11.37 9.82
N PRO A 127 4.01 11.45 10.81
CA PRO A 127 5.14 10.53 10.92
C PRO A 127 4.74 9.06 11.04
N VAL A 128 3.49 8.74 11.40
CA VAL A 128 2.98 7.37 11.44
C VAL A 128 3.07 6.67 10.08
N ALA A 129 3.01 7.41 8.97
CA ALA A 129 3.13 6.87 7.62
C ALA A 129 4.42 6.06 7.39
N THR A 130 5.50 6.44 8.10
CA THR A 130 6.83 5.83 7.98
C THR A 130 7.35 5.24 9.30
N ALA A 131 6.57 5.34 10.38
CA ALA A 131 6.99 4.89 11.70
C ALA A 131 7.26 3.38 11.74
N PRO A 132 8.33 2.91 12.39
CA PRO A 132 8.52 1.49 12.66
C PRO A 132 7.38 0.91 13.50
N GLY A 133 6.98 -0.34 13.19
CA GLY A 133 5.93 -1.03 13.94
C GLY A 133 4.51 -0.51 13.71
N ARG A 134 4.31 0.37 12.70
CA ARG A 134 2.98 0.86 12.34
C ARG A 134 2.02 -0.27 12.00
N THR A 135 0.75 -0.01 12.21
CA THR A 135 -0.34 -0.93 11.89
C THR A 135 -1.11 -0.42 10.68
N SER A 136 -1.35 -1.29 9.72
CA SER A 136 -2.16 -1.05 8.53
C SER A 136 -3.49 -1.77 8.61
N VAL A 137 -4.57 -1.09 8.20
CA VAL A 137 -5.88 -1.71 7.98
C VAL A 137 -6.20 -1.62 6.49
N TYR A 138 -6.25 -2.76 5.84
CA TYR A 138 -6.57 -2.87 4.42
C TYR A 138 -8.06 -3.16 4.24
N TYR A 139 -8.74 -2.36 3.44
CA TYR A 139 -10.11 -2.56 2.99
C TYR A 139 -10.06 -3.03 1.54
N GLN A 140 -10.33 -4.29 1.31
CA GLN A 140 -10.30 -4.93 -0.01
C GLN A 140 -11.68 -4.85 -0.64
N MET A 141 -11.78 -4.32 -1.87
CA MET A 141 -13.07 -4.06 -2.49
C MET A 141 -13.05 -4.15 -4.01
N THR A 142 -14.22 -4.41 -4.59
CA THR A 142 -14.49 -4.11 -5.99
C THR A 142 -15.16 -2.75 -6.09
N VAL A 143 -14.71 -1.94 -7.05
CA VAL A 143 -15.27 -0.62 -7.34
C VAL A 143 -15.69 -0.58 -8.80
N SER A 144 -16.98 -0.29 -9.07
CA SER A 144 -17.54 -0.22 -10.43
C SER A 144 -17.41 1.16 -11.08
N ASP A 145 -17.25 2.22 -10.27
CA ASP A 145 -16.96 3.59 -10.73
C ASP A 145 -15.75 4.14 -9.96
N PRO A 146 -14.51 3.88 -10.45
CA PRO A 146 -13.29 4.30 -9.78
C PRO A 146 -13.16 5.82 -9.61
N ALA A 147 -13.65 6.61 -10.58
CA ALA A 147 -13.54 8.06 -10.52
C ALA A 147 -14.45 8.65 -9.43
N ALA A 148 -15.70 8.20 -9.36
CA ALA A 148 -16.63 8.62 -8.32
C ALA A 148 -16.15 8.18 -6.93
N TYR A 149 -15.59 6.96 -6.81
CA TYR A 149 -15.03 6.46 -5.57
C TYR A 149 -13.83 7.29 -5.11
N ALA A 150 -12.86 7.54 -5.99
CA ALA A 150 -11.68 8.33 -5.67
C ALA A 150 -12.02 9.76 -5.24
N SER A 151 -13.01 10.41 -5.91
CA SER A 151 -13.49 11.72 -5.50
C SER A 151 -14.12 11.70 -4.10
N ALA A 152 -14.99 10.74 -3.81
CA ALA A 152 -15.63 10.62 -2.50
C ALA A 152 -14.59 10.34 -1.39
N TRP A 153 -13.63 9.45 -1.67
CA TRP A 153 -12.54 9.13 -0.75
C TRP A 153 -11.64 10.33 -0.46
N ALA A 154 -11.29 11.12 -1.50
CA ALA A 154 -10.47 12.32 -1.34
C ALA A 154 -11.17 13.39 -0.48
N ASP A 155 -12.45 13.63 -0.71
CA ASP A 155 -13.25 14.56 0.09
C ASP A 155 -13.30 14.12 1.57
N PHE A 156 -13.57 12.82 1.81
CA PHE A 156 -13.64 12.25 3.15
C PHE A 156 -12.31 12.32 3.90
N THR A 157 -11.21 11.92 3.27
CA THR A 157 -9.88 11.93 3.91
C THR A 157 -9.38 13.36 4.14
N SER A 158 -9.65 14.28 3.22
CA SER A 158 -9.30 15.69 3.38
C SER A 158 -10.06 16.34 4.54
N ALA A 159 -11.37 16.08 4.69
CA ALA A 159 -12.17 16.60 5.80
C ALA A 159 -11.68 16.09 7.16
N ASN A 160 -11.08 14.91 7.20
CA ASN A 160 -10.58 14.28 8.41
C ASN A 160 -9.05 14.39 8.59
N ALA A 161 -8.33 15.17 7.79
CA ALA A 161 -6.87 15.30 7.89
C ALA A 161 -6.42 15.74 9.30
N ALA A 162 -7.16 16.65 9.95
CA ALA A 162 -6.86 17.13 11.31
C ALA A 162 -6.95 16.03 12.39
N THR A 163 -7.52 14.88 12.10
CA THR A 163 -7.54 13.72 13.03
C THR A 163 -6.25 12.90 12.97
N GLY A 164 -5.33 13.23 12.05
CA GLY A 164 -4.09 12.50 11.85
C GLY A 164 -4.25 11.22 11.00
N ILE A 165 -5.42 11.00 10.37
CA ILE A 165 -5.62 9.84 9.49
C ILE A 165 -4.62 9.87 8.32
N VAL A 166 -3.94 8.76 8.07
CA VAL A 166 -3.14 8.53 6.87
C VAL A 166 -3.78 7.41 6.07
N SER A 167 -4.11 7.67 4.82
CA SER A 167 -4.83 6.73 3.97
C SER A 167 -4.23 6.67 2.58
N TYR A 168 -4.13 5.47 2.02
CA TYR A 168 -3.69 5.22 0.65
C TYR A 168 -4.83 4.58 -0.13
N LEU A 169 -5.12 5.11 -1.31
CA LEU A 169 -6.01 4.49 -2.28
C LEU A 169 -5.17 3.83 -3.37
N SER A 170 -5.42 2.55 -3.63
CA SER A 170 -4.68 1.77 -4.62
C SER A 170 -5.63 1.03 -5.55
N SER A 171 -5.21 0.84 -6.81
CA SER A 171 -5.82 -0.12 -7.73
C SER A 171 -5.04 -1.42 -7.72
N VAL A 172 -5.75 -2.54 -7.87
CA VAL A 172 -5.17 -3.87 -8.04
C VAL A 172 -5.19 -4.21 -9.52
N VAL A 173 -4.02 -4.51 -10.08
CA VAL A 173 -3.84 -4.85 -11.51
C VAL A 173 -3.97 -6.36 -11.71
N ALA A 174 -3.38 -7.14 -10.80
CA ALA A 174 -3.43 -8.59 -10.84
C ALA A 174 -3.42 -9.14 -9.39
N PHE A 175 -4.33 -10.08 -9.11
CA PHE A 175 -4.43 -10.77 -7.82
C PHE A 175 -5.11 -12.14 -8.00
N GLY A 176 -4.62 -12.93 -8.95
CA GLY A 176 -5.19 -14.23 -9.30
C GLY A 176 -6.67 -14.13 -9.69
N SER A 177 -7.49 -15.02 -9.12
CA SER A 177 -8.95 -15.04 -9.33
C SER A 177 -9.72 -14.16 -8.34
N ASN A 178 -9.04 -13.41 -7.47
CA ASN A 178 -9.67 -12.54 -6.49
C ASN A 178 -10.37 -11.36 -7.20
N PRO A 179 -11.64 -11.05 -6.89
CA PRO A 179 -12.40 -9.98 -7.55
C PRO A 179 -12.01 -8.56 -7.09
N VAL A 180 -11.06 -8.43 -6.16
CA VAL A 180 -10.62 -7.14 -5.64
C VAL A 180 -9.99 -6.29 -6.73
N THR A 181 -10.52 -5.09 -6.95
CA THR A 181 -10.00 -4.10 -7.90
C THR A 181 -9.33 -2.92 -7.22
N HIS A 182 -9.67 -2.66 -5.96
CA HIS A 182 -9.14 -1.54 -5.18
C HIS A 182 -8.88 -1.94 -3.73
N VAL A 183 -7.88 -1.29 -3.14
CA VAL A 183 -7.57 -1.39 -1.72
C VAL A 183 -7.43 0.01 -1.14
N VAL A 184 -8.08 0.26 0.00
CA VAL A 184 -7.77 1.39 0.86
C VAL A 184 -6.94 0.88 2.02
N ASN A 185 -5.79 1.49 2.27
CA ASN A 185 -4.93 1.21 3.42
C ASN A 185 -4.90 2.41 4.36
N ASN A 186 -5.43 2.26 5.56
CA ASN A 186 -5.31 3.24 6.63
C ASN A 186 -4.18 2.83 7.59
N VAL A 187 -3.34 3.80 7.95
CA VAL A 187 -2.15 3.56 8.78
C VAL A 187 -2.32 4.17 10.15
N TYR A 188 -1.94 3.41 11.17
CA TYR A 188 -2.07 3.74 12.60
C TYR A 188 -0.78 3.40 13.34
N SER A 189 -0.58 3.99 14.51
CA SER A 189 0.60 3.70 15.36
C SER A 189 0.51 2.34 16.06
N SER A 190 -0.69 1.78 16.21
CA SER A 190 -0.90 0.51 16.88
C SER A 190 -2.23 -0.15 16.49
N VAL A 191 -2.36 -1.44 16.80
CA VAL A 191 -3.63 -2.19 16.64
C VAL A 191 -4.74 -1.58 17.48
N GLY A 192 -4.45 -1.15 18.71
CA GLY A 192 -5.43 -0.50 19.59
C GLY A 192 -5.97 0.79 18.99
N GLU A 193 -5.10 1.61 18.44
CA GLU A 193 -5.50 2.83 17.72
C GLU A 193 -6.33 2.52 16.49
N ALA A 194 -5.92 1.53 15.69
CA ALA A 194 -6.66 1.10 14.51
C ALA A 194 -8.10 0.67 14.84
N VAL A 195 -8.29 -0.06 15.94
CA VAL A 195 -9.62 -0.49 16.39
C VAL A 195 -10.46 0.68 16.92
N ALA A 196 -9.83 1.61 17.67
CA ALA A 196 -10.52 2.78 18.22
C ALA A 196 -10.93 3.80 17.13
N ASN A 197 -10.15 3.92 16.05
CA ASN A 197 -10.31 4.93 15.00
C ASN A 197 -10.73 4.30 13.66
N MET A 198 -11.72 3.40 13.70
CA MET A 198 -12.32 2.85 12.47
C MET A 198 -13.01 3.96 11.66
N PRO A 199 -13.02 3.90 10.31
CA PRO A 199 -13.55 4.97 9.46
C PRO A 199 -14.98 5.43 9.79
N GLN A 200 -15.83 4.53 10.28
CA GLN A 200 -17.21 4.86 10.70
C GLN A 200 -17.28 5.79 11.92
N ASN A 201 -16.16 6.00 12.63
CA ASN A 201 -16.09 6.90 13.78
C ASN A 201 -15.68 8.33 13.37
N TYR A 202 -15.32 8.55 12.09
CA TYR A 202 -14.93 9.86 11.58
C TYR A 202 -16.15 10.67 11.11
N GLU A 203 -16.02 11.99 11.20
CA GLU A 203 -17.05 12.90 10.69
C GLU A 203 -17.29 12.70 9.20
N GLY A 204 -18.55 12.76 8.78
CA GLY A 204 -18.95 12.61 7.38
C GLY A 204 -18.96 11.16 6.86
N TRP A 205 -18.75 10.14 7.70
CA TRP A 205 -18.79 8.74 7.27
C TRP A 205 -20.10 8.36 6.59
N ASP A 206 -21.24 8.77 7.14
CA ASP A 206 -22.57 8.43 6.57
C ASP A 206 -22.72 9.04 5.17
N ALA A 207 -22.29 10.29 4.98
CA ALA A 207 -22.33 10.95 3.68
C ALA A 207 -21.39 10.28 2.67
N PHE A 208 -20.17 9.89 3.09
CA PHE A 208 -19.25 9.11 2.29
C PHE A 208 -19.86 7.77 1.89
N SER A 209 -20.38 6.99 2.85
CA SER A 209 -20.99 5.69 2.59
C SER A 209 -22.13 5.78 1.59
N GLN A 210 -23.05 6.76 1.75
CA GLN A 210 -24.15 6.98 0.83
C GLN A 210 -23.70 7.24 -0.61
N ARG A 211 -22.56 7.92 -0.79
CA ARG A 211 -21.99 8.20 -2.13
C ARG A 211 -21.40 6.97 -2.80
N VAL A 212 -20.90 6.00 -2.02
CA VAL A 212 -20.10 4.90 -2.56
C VAL A 212 -20.73 3.51 -2.42
N ASP A 213 -21.78 3.33 -1.61
CA ASP A 213 -22.34 2.00 -1.34
C ASP A 213 -22.92 1.31 -2.58
N SER A 214 -23.42 2.08 -3.57
CA SER A 214 -23.91 1.52 -4.83
C SER A 214 -22.82 1.17 -5.84
N ILE A 215 -21.60 1.66 -5.63
CA ILE A 215 -20.47 1.50 -6.56
C ILE A 215 -19.31 0.70 -5.98
N ARG A 216 -19.42 0.23 -4.73
CA ARG A 216 -18.39 -0.63 -4.11
C ARG A 216 -19.00 -1.86 -3.45
N THR A 217 -18.21 -2.94 -3.43
CA THR A 217 -18.44 -4.11 -2.57
C THR A 217 -17.18 -4.40 -1.78
N VAL A 218 -17.25 -4.32 -0.45
CA VAL A 218 -16.13 -4.64 0.44
C VAL A 218 -16.13 -6.14 0.72
N TYR A 219 -15.04 -6.83 0.37
CA TYR A 219 -14.88 -8.28 0.58
C TYR A 219 -14.22 -8.60 1.91
N GLY A 220 -13.28 -7.77 2.34
CA GLY A 220 -12.51 -8.05 3.55
C GLY A 220 -11.90 -6.82 4.17
N ARG A 221 -11.58 -6.98 5.44
CA ARG A 221 -10.74 -6.07 6.22
C ARG A 221 -9.61 -6.88 6.80
N VAL A 222 -8.40 -6.41 6.60
CA VAL A 222 -7.19 -7.08 7.08
C VAL A 222 -6.44 -6.12 7.99
N ILE A 223 -5.96 -6.60 9.12
CA ILE A 223 -5.09 -5.84 10.03
C ILE A 223 -3.72 -6.49 10.00
N ALA A 224 -2.70 -5.70 9.71
CA ALA A 224 -1.32 -6.16 9.71
C ALA A 224 -0.43 -5.14 10.45
N THR A 225 0.57 -5.64 11.17
CA THR A 225 1.58 -4.81 11.85
C THR A 225 2.93 -5.03 11.19
N GLN A 226 3.63 -3.95 10.91
CA GLN A 226 4.98 -3.97 10.36
C GLN A 226 5.97 -4.56 11.37
N ILE A 227 6.78 -5.52 10.91
CA ILE A 227 7.85 -6.14 11.71
C ILE A 227 9.22 -5.63 11.27
N ALA A 228 9.43 -5.46 9.97
CA ALA A 228 10.70 -5.00 9.42
C ALA A 228 10.48 -4.17 8.15
N THR A 229 11.44 -3.29 7.85
CA THR A 229 11.47 -2.52 6.61
C THR A 229 12.92 -2.39 6.12
N TRP A 230 13.09 -2.50 4.82
CA TRP A 230 14.33 -2.27 4.10
C TRP A 230 14.09 -1.17 3.07
N THR A 231 14.84 -0.07 3.20
CA THR A 231 14.78 1.08 2.29
C THR A 231 16.05 1.14 1.47
N PRO A 232 16.00 1.65 0.23
CA PRO A 232 17.21 1.97 -0.53
C PRO A 232 18.13 2.90 0.25
N GLU A 233 19.45 2.73 0.09
CA GLU A 233 20.47 3.65 0.64
C GLU A 233 20.58 4.93 -0.19
#